data_6372f68015eed8fdef45923c9a62a0c4
#
_entry.id   6372f68015eed8fdef45923c9a62a0c4
#
_cell.length_a   1.000
_cell.length_b   1.000
_cell.length_c   1.000
_cell.angle_alpha   90.00
_cell.angle_beta   90.00
_cell.angle_gamma   90.00
#
_symmetry.space_group_name_H-M   'P 1'
#
loop_
_entity.id
_entity.type
_entity.pdbx_description
1 polymer ?
#
loop_
_entity_poly.entity_id
_entity_poly.type
_entity_poly.pdbx_seq_one_letter_code
_entity_poly.pdbx_strand_id
1 'polypeptide(L)'
;MNKILIICLGLSLLMAFCVLISESQRERFVLFLKKKPGRPKLLLFSIFLCCTIVISLSDGWHVGLLMRIAVYFLALATFKLEQDGMNKSPIFWRNAAVSAVVFLFIVCGFVPAHTTRASLGFGLPILMWGTAIYILSTLPLWGKFPLYCDWKLNAHDLKAVLLVFSALFPCIASLGSWSHFINPGFGWFQKNNMAVMPLLFVMILLATALTEELFCRGVVQGMLSSCLQKRRFGTVLSITITSLIFGFGHIRHITRIAGTSTGHFSFPNWWYVFFATIAGLGYGYIYQSRKSLMAAALLHTAVDFFWIVFFRN
;
A
#
# COMPACT_ATOMS: atom_id res chain seq x y z
N MET A 1 17.66 12.33 -21.51
CA MET A 1 18.50 11.64 -20.49
C MET A 1 17.72 11.35 -19.20
N ASN A 2 17.02 12.34 -18.63
CA ASN A 2 16.34 12.14 -17.34
C ASN A 2 15.24 11.07 -17.33
N LYS A 3 14.45 10.92 -18.41
CA LYS A 3 13.37 9.89 -18.46
C LYS A 3 13.91 8.46 -18.38
N ILE A 4 15.02 8.17 -19.07
CA ILE A 4 15.65 6.84 -19.05
C ILE A 4 16.18 6.54 -17.65
N LEU A 5 16.83 7.50 -17.00
CA LEU A 5 17.34 7.34 -15.64
C LEU A 5 16.21 7.08 -14.64
N ILE A 6 15.11 7.82 -14.73
CA ILE A 6 13.90 7.62 -13.89
C ILE A 6 13.36 6.19 -14.07
N ILE A 7 13.22 5.75 -15.32
CA ILE A 7 12.71 4.40 -15.63
C ILE A 7 13.68 3.34 -15.07
N CYS A 8 14.98 3.47 -15.30
CA CYS A 8 15.97 2.51 -14.81
C CYS A 8 15.99 2.40 -13.28
N LEU A 9 15.96 3.54 -12.58
CA LEU A 9 15.93 3.55 -11.12
C LEU A 9 14.61 2.99 -10.56
N GLY A 10 13.47 3.35 -11.17
CA GLY A 10 12.16 2.81 -10.81
C GLY A 10 12.09 1.30 -11.01
N LEU A 11 12.56 0.80 -12.15
CA LEU A 11 12.63 -0.64 -12.43
C LEU A 11 13.58 -1.36 -11.47
N SER A 12 14.70 -0.75 -11.09
CA SER A 12 15.63 -1.34 -10.10
C SER A 12 14.98 -1.48 -8.73
N LEU A 13 14.22 -0.48 -8.27
CA LEU A 13 13.46 -0.56 -7.02
C LEU A 13 12.36 -1.62 -7.11
N LEU A 14 11.62 -1.67 -8.20
CA LEU A 14 10.59 -2.69 -8.42
C LEU A 14 11.19 -4.09 -8.41
N MET A 15 12.31 -4.32 -9.09
CA MET A 15 13.00 -5.61 -9.08
C MET A 15 13.48 -5.99 -7.67
N ALA A 16 14.08 -5.07 -6.92
CA ALA A 16 14.49 -5.30 -5.54
C ALA A 16 13.29 -5.65 -4.65
N PHE A 17 12.17 -4.94 -4.80
CA PHE A 17 10.92 -5.22 -4.11
C PHE A 17 10.41 -6.64 -4.44
N CYS A 18 10.31 -7.00 -5.72
CA CYS A 18 9.87 -8.32 -6.15
C CYS A 18 10.75 -9.46 -5.60
N VAL A 19 12.07 -9.26 -5.55
CA VAL A 19 13.00 -10.24 -4.97
C VAL A 19 12.76 -10.40 -3.48
N LEU A 20 12.52 -9.32 -2.74
CA LEU A 20 12.34 -9.37 -1.28
C LEU A 20 10.94 -9.89 -0.84
N ILE A 21 9.98 -9.97 -1.73
CA ILE A 21 8.72 -10.66 -1.46
C ILE A 21 8.97 -12.16 -1.22
N SER A 22 9.87 -12.76 -1.99
CA SER A 22 10.28 -14.16 -1.76
C SER A 22 10.90 -14.33 -0.37
N GLU A 23 10.32 -15.23 0.43
CA GLU A 23 10.76 -15.48 1.80
C GLU A 23 12.24 -15.88 1.87
N SER A 24 12.67 -16.79 1.01
CA SER A 24 14.05 -17.29 0.97
C SER A 24 15.08 -16.18 0.63
N GLN A 25 14.75 -15.31 -0.31
CA GLN A 25 15.63 -14.19 -0.68
C GLN A 25 15.66 -13.13 0.42
N ARG A 26 14.51 -12.85 1.00
CA ARG A 26 14.38 -11.93 2.15
C ARG A 26 15.21 -12.39 3.33
N GLU A 27 15.16 -13.67 3.70
CA GLU A 27 15.97 -14.22 4.78
C GLU A 27 17.47 -14.07 4.53
N ARG A 28 17.94 -14.39 3.32
CA ARG A 28 19.35 -14.19 2.94
C ARG A 28 19.77 -12.73 3.07
N PHE A 29 18.93 -11.81 2.61
CA PHE A 29 19.21 -10.38 2.70
C PHE A 29 19.19 -9.88 4.14
N VAL A 30 18.26 -10.34 4.96
CA VAL A 30 18.21 -10.05 6.41
C VAL A 30 19.46 -10.54 7.13
N LEU A 31 19.91 -11.76 6.83
CA LEU A 31 21.17 -12.29 7.36
C LEU A 31 22.38 -11.44 6.95
N PHE A 32 22.40 -10.96 5.70
CA PHE A 32 23.43 -10.04 5.24
C PHE A 32 23.40 -8.72 6.04
N LEU A 33 22.21 -8.15 6.29
CA LEU A 33 22.06 -6.91 7.07
C LEU A 33 22.51 -7.10 8.53
N LYS A 34 22.24 -8.26 9.15
CA LYS A 34 22.61 -8.58 10.53
C LYS A 34 24.12 -8.60 10.75
N LYS A 35 24.93 -8.90 9.75
CA LYS A 35 26.40 -9.02 9.88
C LYS A 35 27.09 -7.72 10.35
N LYS A 36 26.51 -6.54 10.08
CA LYS A 36 27.06 -5.24 10.49
C LYS A 36 25.93 -4.27 10.87
N PRO A 37 25.96 -3.65 12.05
CA PRO A 37 24.87 -2.80 12.55
C PRO A 37 24.64 -1.52 11.74
N GLY A 38 25.61 -1.09 10.93
CA GLY A 38 25.47 0.08 10.04
C GLY A 38 24.71 -0.22 8.74
N ARG A 39 24.59 -1.48 8.30
CA ARG A 39 23.96 -1.83 7.01
C ARG A 39 22.49 -1.45 6.90
N PRO A 40 21.63 -1.65 7.92
CA PRO A 40 20.24 -1.19 7.84
C PRO A 40 20.12 0.33 7.68
N LYS A 41 21.00 1.11 8.33
CA LYS A 41 21.04 2.58 8.19
C LYS A 41 21.49 2.98 6.79
N LEU A 42 22.52 2.31 6.26
CA LEU A 42 22.98 2.55 4.88
C LEU A 42 21.91 2.20 3.86
N LEU A 43 21.18 1.10 4.05
CA LEU A 43 20.06 0.73 3.20
C LEU A 43 18.98 1.82 3.18
N LEU A 44 18.56 2.30 4.37
CA LEU A 44 17.57 3.36 4.49
C LEU A 44 18.03 4.63 3.77
N PHE A 45 19.28 5.03 3.97
CA PHE A 45 19.87 6.19 3.30
C PHE A 45 19.91 6.03 1.78
N SER A 46 20.27 4.84 1.28
CA SER A 46 20.32 4.55 -0.16
C SER A 46 18.94 4.61 -0.79
N ILE A 47 17.92 4.07 -0.12
CA ILE A 47 16.52 4.15 -0.57
C ILE A 47 16.05 5.60 -0.57
N PHE A 48 16.32 6.36 0.51
CA PHE A 48 16.02 7.78 0.60
C PHE A 48 16.63 8.56 -0.56
N LEU A 49 17.91 8.36 -0.82
CA LEU A 49 18.63 9.05 -1.89
C LEU A 49 18.04 8.70 -3.25
N CYS A 50 17.80 7.41 -3.52
CA CYS A 50 17.19 6.95 -4.77
C CYS A 50 15.81 7.55 -4.98
N CYS A 51 14.92 7.49 -4.00
CA CYS A 51 13.57 8.07 -4.08
C CYS A 51 13.64 9.59 -4.29
N THR A 52 14.53 10.29 -3.58
CA THR A 52 14.70 11.74 -3.69
C THR A 52 15.16 12.12 -5.11
N ILE A 53 16.15 11.42 -5.66
CA ILE A 53 16.64 11.67 -7.03
C ILE A 53 15.51 11.46 -8.04
N VAL A 54 14.82 10.33 -7.97
CA VAL A 54 13.76 10.01 -8.96
C VAL A 54 12.62 11.02 -8.90
N ILE A 55 12.14 11.34 -7.70
CA ILE A 55 11.03 12.28 -7.53
C ILE A 55 11.45 13.69 -7.96
N SER A 56 12.66 14.12 -7.62
CA SER A 56 13.18 15.43 -8.03
C SER A 56 13.38 15.55 -9.54
N LEU A 57 13.76 14.47 -10.21
CA LEU A 57 13.89 14.43 -11.66
C LEU A 57 12.53 14.41 -12.37
N SER A 58 11.49 13.87 -11.73
CA SER A 58 10.13 13.82 -12.30
C SER A 58 9.34 15.10 -12.06
N ASP A 59 9.38 15.63 -10.84
CA ASP A 59 8.51 16.73 -10.40
C ASP A 59 9.23 18.06 -10.21
N GLY A 60 10.57 18.08 -10.40
CA GLY A 60 11.43 19.23 -10.19
C GLY A 60 11.88 19.38 -8.72
N TRP A 61 12.88 20.24 -8.53
CA TRP A 61 13.46 20.51 -7.22
C TRP A 61 12.64 21.53 -6.44
N HIS A 62 11.82 21.06 -5.48
CA HIS A 62 11.06 21.90 -4.58
C HIS A 62 11.48 21.60 -3.12
N VAL A 63 11.92 22.63 -2.38
CA VAL A 63 12.34 22.49 -0.97
C VAL A 63 11.23 21.80 -0.13
N GLY A 64 9.98 22.17 -0.34
CA GLY A 64 8.86 21.56 0.35
C GLY A 64 8.70 20.04 0.09
N LEU A 65 9.03 19.56 -1.11
CA LEU A 65 9.03 18.16 -1.44
C LEU A 65 10.17 17.42 -0.72
N LEU A 66 11.37 17.98 -0.75
CA LEU A 66 12.54 17.41 -0.06
C LEU A 66 12.32 17.32 1.44
N MET A 67 11.74 18.36 2.07
CA MET A 67 11.39 18.33 3.48
C MET A 67 10.39 17.21 3.81
N ARG A 68 9.37 17.02 2.98
CA ARG A 68 8.37 15.95 3.17
C ARG A 68 8.99 14.56 3.06
N ILE A 69 9.82 14.34 2.05
CA ILE A 69 10.56 13.08 1.88
C ILE A 69 11.48 12.85 3.08
N ALA A 70 12.20 13.87 3.54
CA ALA A 70 13.07 13.78 4.71
C ALA A 70 12.31 13.42 5.99
N VAL A 71 11.17 14.08 6.27
CA VAL A 71 10.32 13.77 7.43
C VAL A 71 9.80 12.34 7.36
N TYR A 72 9.38 11.90 6.17
CA TYR A 72 8.91 10.55 5.95
C TYR A 72 9.99 9.49 6.25
N PHE A 73 11.22 9.68 5.73
CA PHE A 73 12.29 8.73 5.99
C PHE A 73 12.82 8.83 7.42
N LEU A 74 12.77 10.01 8.06
CA LEU A 74 13.06 10.15 9.47
C LEU A 74 12.06 9.35 10.33
N ALA A 75 10.76 9.39 10.00
CA ALA A 75 9.76 8.56 10.65
C ALA A 75 10.07 7.06 10.49
N LEU A 76 10.41 6.60 9.29
CA LEU A 76 10.83 5.21 9.06
C LEU A 76 12.08 4.83 9.87
N ALA A 77 13.04 5.75 10.01
CA ALA A 77 14.27 5.51 10.80
C ALA A 77 14.00 5.33 12.30
N THR A 78 12.91 5.90 12.81
CA THR A 78 12.51 5.76 14.22
C THR A 78 11.68 4.49 14.49
N PHE A 79 11.24 3.81 13.44
CA PHE A 79 10.48 2.58 13.57
C PHE A 79 11.37 1.45 14.09
N LYS A 80 11.07 0.95 15.30
CA LYS A 80 11.79 -0.15 15.94
C LYS A 80 10.77 -1.15 16.47
N LEU A 81 10.95 -2.43 16.12
CA LEU A 81 10.28 -3.53 16.79
C LEU A 81 11.29 -4.13 17.78
N GLU A 82 10.94 -4.25 19.03
CA GLU A 82 11.80 -4.84 20.06
C GLU A 82 11.59 -6.34 20.10
N GLN A 83 12.69 -7.10 20.27
CA GLN A 83 12.65 -8.58 20.20
C GLN A 83 11.80 -9.24 21.30
N ASP A 84 11.66 -8.58 22.46
CA ASP A 84 11.09 -9.20 23.65
C ASP A 84 9.76 -8.64 24.14
N GLY A 85 9.10 -7.81 23.36
CA GLY A 85 7.84 -7.30 23.87
C GLY A 85 7.18 -6.19 23.08
N MET A 86 6.51 -6.52 21.99
CA MET A 86 5.51 -5.62 21.43
C MET A 86 4.44 -5.20 22.45
N ASN A 87 4.37 -5.85 23.61
CA ASN A 87 3.46 -5.53 24.71
C ASN A 87 4.01 -4.46 25.70
N LYS A 88 5.25 -3.99 25.52
CA LYS A 88 5.73 -2.87 26.34
C LYS A 88 5.16 -1.56 25.80
N SER A 89 4.24 -1.00 26.54
CA SER A 89 3.44 0.18 26.22
C SER A 89 4.17 1.31 25.45
N PRO A 90 5.41 1.76 25.83
CA PRO A 90 6.04 2.88 25.14
C PRO A 90 6.43 2.60 23.68
N ILE A 91 6.89 1.39 23.39
CA ILE A 91 7.35 0.99 22.05
C ILE A 91 6.18 0.81 21.11
N PHE A 92 5.11 0.18 21.60
CA PHE A 92 3.86 0.04 20.84
C PHE A 92 3.32 1.39 20.39
N TRP A 93 3.16 2.34 21.33
CA TRP A 93 2.62 3.66 21.00
C TRP A 93 3.55 4.46 20.07
N ARG A 94 4.84 4.34 20.23
CA ARG A 94 5.81 4.95 19.31
C ARG A 94 5.64 4.38 17.90
N ASN A 95 5.60 3.05 17.74
CA ASN A 95 5.46 2.41 16.44
C ASN A 95 4.09 2.68 15.82
N ALA A 96 3.03 2.73 16.62
CA ALA A 96 1.69 3.14 16.18
C ALA A 96 1.69 4.59 15.66
N ALA A 97 2.33 5.51 16.37
CA ALA A 97 2.48 6.91 15.96
C ALA A 97 3.30 7.02 14.66
N VAL A 98 4.44 6.31 14.56
CA VAL A 98 5.22 6.27 13.31
C VAL A 98 4.43 5.69 12.15
N SER A 99 3.70 4.60 12.38
CA SER A 99 2.82 4.00 11.36
C SER A 99 1.72 4.97 10.93
N ALA A 100 1.12 5.69 11.87
CA ALA A 100 0.14 6.71 11.56
C ALA A 100 0.73 7.88 10.75
N VAL A 101 1.93 8.36 11.11
CA VAL A 101 2.63 9.40 10.37
C VAL A 101 2.96 8.92 8.96
N VAL A 102 3.54 7.74 8.81
CA VAL A 102 3.86 7.14 7.51
C VAL A 102 2.60 7.00 6.66
N PHE A 103 1.53 6.49 7.26
CA PHE A 103 0.25 6.36 6.59
C PHE A 103 -0.34 7.71 6.16
N LEU A 104 -0.37 8.70 7.03
CA LEU A 104 -0.84 10.04 6.72
C LEU A 104 -0.02 10.69 5.59
N PHE A 105 1.29 10.49 5.57
CA PHE A 105 2.15 11.03 4.51
C PHE A 105 1.94 10.35 3.17
N ILE A 106 1.79 9.02 3.14
CA ILE A 106 1.62 8.27 1.89
C ILE A 106 0.20 8.40 1.36
N VAL A 107 -0.79 8.06 2.20
CA VAL A 107 -2.15 7.84 1.75
C VAL A 107 -2.97 9.14 1.74
N CYS A 108 -2.73 10.04 2.68
CA CYS A 108 -3.43 11.34 2.70
C CYS A 108 -2.85 12.36 1.71
N GLY A 109 -1.94 11.97 0.84
CA GLY A 109 -1.41 12.84 -0.22
C GLY A 109 -0.68 14.08 0.29
N PHE A 110 -0.07 14.01 1.49
CA PHE A 110 0.89 15.03 1.94
C PHE A 110 2.19 14.98 1.12
N VAL A 111 2.46 13.86 0.46
CA VAL A 111 3.38 13.82 -0.69
C VAL A 111 2.57 14.30 -1.90
N PRO A 112 2.94 15.40 -2.55
CA PRO A 112 2.17 15.89 -3.67
C PRO A 112 2.14 14.87 -4.80
N ALA A 113 0.99 14.32 -5.06
CA ALA A 113 0.67 13.65 -6.31
C ALA A 113 0.43 14.69 -7.44
N HIS A 114 0.99 15.87 -7.32
CA HIS A 114 1.04 16.86 -8.39
C HIS A 114 2.13 16.48 -9.37
N THR A 115 1.97 15.30 -9.93
CA THR A 115 2.60 15.01 -11.20
C THR A 115 1.90 15.87 -12.22
N THR A 116 2.58 16.90 -12.72
CA THR A 116 2.16 17.55 -13.95
C THR A 116 1.87 16.44 -14.97
N ARG A 117 0.88 16.59 -15.84
CA ARG A 117 0.51 15.62 -16.90
C ARG A 117 1.70 15.11 -17.73
N ALA A 118 2.87 15.70 -17.58
CA ALA A 118 4.12 15.36 -18.26
C ALA A 118 5.00 14.34 -17.49
N SER A 119 4.81 14.14 -16.18
CA SER A 119 5.53 13.12 -15.44
C SER A 119 4.79 11.78 -15.58
N LEU A 120 5.56 10.72 -15.77
CA LEU A 120 5.04 9.35 -15.96
C LEU A 120 4.26 8.78 -14.72
N GLY A 121 3.90 9.62 -13.75
CA GLY A 121 3.13 9.21 -12.57
C GLY A 121 3.85 8.23 -11.62
N PHE A 122 5.17 8.10 -11.73
CA PHE A 122 5.96 7.11 -10.98
C PHE A 122 6.36 7.55 -9.56
N GLY A 123 6.16 8.81 -9.18
CA GLY A 123 6.65 9.31 -7.89
C GLY A 123 6.08 8.56 -6.69
N LEU A 124 4.78 8.34 -6.63
CA LEU A 124 4.13 7.60 -5.54
C LEU A 124 4.52 6.11 -5.52
N PRO A 125 4.43 5.36 -6.63
CA PRO A 125 4.90 3.98 -6.66
C PRO A 125 6.34 3.80 -6.20
N ILE A 126 7.24 4.70 -6.55
CA ILE A 126 8.65 4.66 -6.14
C ILE A 126 8.81 4.79 -4.63
N LEU A 127 8.09 5.73 -4.00
CA LEU A 127 8.08 5.84 -2.53
C LEU A 127 7.51 4.58 -1.88
N MET A 128 6.45 4.03 -2.44
CA MET A 128 5.82 2.82 -1.92
C MET A 128 6.75 1.62 -2.04
N TRP A 129 7.44 1.42 -3.17
CA TRP A 129 8.44 0.36 -3.32
C TRP A 129 9.63 0.55 -2.38
N GLY A 130 10.16 1.76 -2.27
CA GLY A 130 11.25 2.07 -1.32
C GLY A 130 10.86 1.74 0.12
N THR A 131 9.64 2.11 0.52
CA THR A 131 9.09 1.79 1.84
C THR A 131 8.93 0.28 2.02
N ALA A 132 8.39 -0.40 1.04
CA ALA A 132 8.19 -1.85 1.08
C ALA A 132 9.53 -2.60 1.18
N ILE A 133 10.55 -2.18 0.42
CA ILE A 133 11.91 -2.72 0.52
C ILE A 133 12.45 -2.54 1.94
N TYR A 134 12.30 -1.36 2.52
CA TYR A 134 12.75 -1.09 3.88
C TYR A 134 12.02 -1.97 4.89
N ILE A 135 10.69 -2.05 4.82
CA ILE A 135 9.87 -2.88 5.72
C ILE A 135 10.27 -4.35 5.59
N LEU A 136 10.31 -4.91 4.39
CA LEU A 136 10.66 -6.32 4.15
C LEU A 136 12.07 -6.67 4.63
N SER A 137 13.00 -5.72 4.54
CA SER A 137 14.38 -5.91 4.93
C SER A 137 14.61 -5.79 6.43
N THR A 138 13.87 -4.90 7.10
CA THR A 138 14.14 -4.53 8.49
C THR A 138 13.16 -5.14 9.49
N LEU A 139 11.91 -5.39 9.09
CA LEU A 139 10.91 -5.98 9.98
C LEU A 139 11.39 -7.30 10.61
N PRO A 140 11.99 -8.25 9.84
CA PRO A 140 12.51 -9.48 10.42
C PRO A 140 13.76 -9.30 11.30
N LEU A 141 14.41 -8.12 11.26
CA LEU A 141 15.54 -7.82 12.15
C LEU A 141 15.09 -7.49 13.57
N TRP A 142 13.87 -7.00 13.74
CA TRP A 142 13.40 -6.34 14.95
C TRP A 142 12.45 -7.18 15.80
N GLY A 143 12.13 -8.44 15.39
CA GLY A 143 11.30 -9.31 16.21
C GLY A 143 10.69 -10.50 15.47
N LYS A 144 10.05 -11.37 16.24
CA LYS A 144 9.27 -12.51 15.75
C LYS A 144 7.89 -12.06 15.24
N PHE A 145 7.88 -11.21 14.22
CA PHE A 145 6.65 -10.73 13.64
C PHE A 145 6.30 -11.61 12.42
N PRO A 146 5.21 -12.33 12.43
CA PRO A 146 4.85 -13.21 11.31
C PRO A 146 4.43 -12.34 10.12
N LEU A 147 5.36 -12.09 9.21
CA LEU A 147 5.05 -11.46 7.94
C LEU A 147 4.73 -12.58 6.93
N TYR A 148 3.46 -12.81 6.70
CA TYR A 148 2.98 -13.80 5.73
C TYR A 148 3.12 -13.30 4.29
N CYS A 149 4.34 -13.00 3.88
CA CYS A 149 4.66 -12.42 2.58
C CYS A 149 5.54 -13.38 1.78
N ASP A 150 4.96 -13.99 0.77
CA ASP A 150 5.64 -14.81 -0.24
C ASP A 150 4.82 -14.75 -1.54
N TRP A 151 5.44 -15.07 -2.67
CA TRP A 151 4.77 -15.17 -3.97
C TRP A 151 3.84 -16.39 -4.07
N LYS A 152 3.95 -17.34 -3.15
CA LYS A 152 3.18 -18.57 -3.19
C LYS A 152 1.68 -18.31 -3.01
N LEU A 153 0.93 -18.75 -3.99
CA LEU A 153 -0.52 -18.85 -3.95
C LEU A 153 -0.91 -20.31 -4.23
N ASN A 154 -1.84 -20.84 -3.48
CA ASN A 154 -2.42 -22.15 -3.71
C ASN A 154 -3.87 -22.05 -4.18
N ALA A 155 -4.45 -23.17 -4.64
CA ALA A 155 -5.82 -23.20 -5.14
C ALA A 155 -6.86 -22.76 -4.08
N HIS A 156 -6.60 -23.03 -2.80
CA HIS A 156 -7.48 -22.61 -1.71
C HIS A 156 -7.43 -21.09 -1.50
N ASP A 157 -6.27 -20.45 -1.72
CA ASP A 157 -6.15 -18.99 -1.67
C ASP A 157 -6.95 -18.35 -2.80
N LEU A 158 -6.80 -18.86 -4.03
CA LEU A 158 -7.55 -18.38 -5.18
C LEU A 158 -9.07 -18.56 -4.99
N LYS A 159 -9.49 -19.72 -4.51
CA LYS A 159 -10.90 -19.97 -4.19
C LYS A 159 -11.43 -18.98 -3.15
N ALA A 160 -10.68 -18.72 -2.08
CA ALA A 160 -11.07 -17.76 -1.05
C ALA A 160 -11.16 -16.34 -1.61
N VAL A 161 -10.20 -15.91 -2.44
CA VAL A 161 -10.22 -14.61 -3.13
C VAL A 161 -11.47 -14.50 -4.00
N LEU A 162 -11.76 -15.50 -4.83
CA LEU A 162 -12.95 -15.50 -5.71
C LEU A 162 -14.25 -15.42 -4.90
N LEU A 163 -14.37 -16.20 -3.83
CA LEU A 163 -15.57 -16.19 -2.98
C LEU A 163 -15.79 -14.82 -2.33
N VAL A 164 -14.73 -14.24 -1.74
CA VAL A 164 -14.85 -12.94 -1.10
C VAL A 164 -15.07 -11.84 -2.12
N PHE A 165 -14.40 -11.89 -3.28
CA PHE A 165 -14.65 -10.94 -4.38
C PHE A 165 -16.08 -11.00 -4.87
N SER A 166 -16.64 -12.21 -5.09
CA SER A 166 -18.02 -12.40 -5.58
C SER A 166 -19.09 -11.90 -4.60
N ALA A 167 -18.78 -11.82 -3.30
CA ALA A 167 -19.67 -11.22 -2.31
C ALA A 167 -19.44 -9.71 -2.17
N LEU A 168 -18.17 -9.30 -2.09
CA LEU A 168 -17.75 -7.95 -1.77
C LEU A 168 -18.01 -6.97 -2.93
N PHE A 169 -17.60 -7.34 -4.15
CA PHE A 169 -17.65 -6.43 -5.28
C PHE A 169 -19.07 -6.06 -5.71
N PRO A 170 -20.03 -7.00 -5.84
CA PRO A 170 -21.42 -6.65 -6.12
C PRO A 170 -22.05 -5.76 -5.02
N CYS A 171 -21.71 -6.00 -3.76
CA CYS A 171 -22.16 -5.17 -2.64
C CYS A 171 -21.65 -3.73 -2.80
N ILE A 172 -20.34 -3.54 -3.03
CA ILE A 172 -19.75 -2.22 -3.27
C ILE A 172 -20.34 -1.56 -4.52
N ALA A 173 -20.49 -2.31 -5.61
CA ALA A 173 -21.02 -1.80 -6.87
C ALA A 173 -22.49 -1.35 -6.73
N SER A 174 -23.32 -2.15 -6.07
CA SER A 174 -24.75 -1.84 -5.86
C SER A 174 -24.92 -0.62 -4.94
N LEU A 175 -24.25 -0.59 -3.79
CA LEU A 175 -24.31 0.54 -2.86
C LEU A 175 -23.68 1.80 -3.47
N GLY A 176 -22.60 1.66 -4.21
CA GLY A 176 -21.93 2.76 -4.87
C GLY A 176 -22.76 3.37 -6.00
N SER A 177 -23.48 2.55 -6.76
CA SER A 177 -24.42 3.02 -7.79
C SER A 177 -25.65 3.67 -7.15
N TRP A 178 -26.19 3.07 -6.11
CA TRP A 178 -27.32 3.64 -5.37
C TRP A 178 -26.99 4.99 -4.73
N SER A 179 -25.79 5.16 -4.19
CA SER A 179 -25.31 6.42 -3.61
C SER A 179 -24.83 7.43 -4.65
N HIS A 180 -24.93 7.14 -5.94
CA HIS A 180 -24.37 7.95 -7.03
C HIS A 180 -22.85 8.22 -6.90
N PHE A 181 -22.15 7.43 -6.05
CA PHE A 181 -20.71 7.52 -5.90
C PHE A 181 -19.99 6.94 -7.10
N ILE A 182 -20.55 5.89 -7.70
CA ILE A 182 -20.09 5.31 -8.94
C ILE A 182 -21.19 5.30 -9.98
N ASN A 183 -20.80 5.59 -11.22
CA ASN A 183 -21.68 5.45 -12.37
C ASN A 183 -21.11 4.35 -13.26
N PRO A 184 -21.91 3.32 -13.63
CA PRO A 184 -21.48 2.36 -14.61
C PRO A 184 -21.08 3.06 -15.91
N GLY A 185 -19.86 2.85 -16.34
CA GLY A 185 -19.35 3.47 -17.55
C GLY A 185 -18.25 2.63 -18.15
N PHE A 186 -18.42 2.27 -19.41
CA PHE A 186 -17.39 1.52 -20.15
C PHE A 186 -16.35 2.45 -20.79
N GLY A 187 -16.17 3.65 -20.23
CA GLY A 187 -15.29 4.67 -20.81
C GLY A 187 -13.84 4.22 -20.95
N TRP A 188 -13.40 3.31 -20.08
CA TRP A 188 -12.06 2.74 -20.21
C TRP A 188 -11.92 1.89 -21.46
N PHE A 189 -12.91 1.04 -21.78
CA PHE A 189 -12.93 0.21 -23.00
C PHE A 189 -12.96 1.04 -24.27
N GLN A 190 -13.65 2.18 -24.26
CA GLN A 190 -13.74 3.04 -25.42
C GLN A 190 -12.40 3.77 -25.70
N LYS A 191 -11.61 4.01 -24.65
CA LYS A 191 -10.36 4.78 -24.73
C LYS A 191 -9.10 3.95 -24.86
N ASN A 192 -9.15 2.65 -24.46
CA ASN A 192 -7.96 1.83 -24.34
C ASN A 192 -8.11 0.50 -25.10
N ASN A 193 -7.00 -0.02 -25.58
CA ASN A 193 -6.94 -1.33 -26.17
C ASN A 193 -7.04 -2.42 -25.08
N MET A 194 -7.91 -3.40 -25.28
CA MET A 194 -8.05 -4.54 -24.36
C MET A 194 -6.75 -5.31 -24.12
N ALA A 195 -5.81 -5.28 -25.07
CA ALA A 195 -4.49 -5.91 -24.92
C ALA A 195 -3.66 -5.34 -23.76
N VAL A 196 -3.95 -4.12 -23.27
CA VAL A 196 -3.24 -3.55 -22.11
C VAL A 196 -3.84 -3.94 -20.75
N MET A 197 -4.98 -4.63 -20.72
CA MET A 197 -5.62 -5.06 -19.45
C MET A 197 -4.73 -5.94 -18.57
N PRO A 198 -4.01 -6.95 -19.07
CA PRO A 198 -3.11 -7.74 -18.24
C PRO A 198 -2.00 -6.89 -17.62
N LEU A 199 -1.47 -5.94 -18.39
CA LEU A 199 -0.46 -5.00 -17.90
C LEU A 199 -1.04 -4.09 -16.81
N LEU A 200 -2.25 -3.56 -16.98
CA LEU A 200 -2.95 -2.76 -15.97
C LEU A 200 -3.13 -3.56 -14.68
N PHE A 201 -3.58 -4.81 -14.77
CA PHE A 201 -3.75 -5.68 -13.61
C PHE A 201 -2.42 -5.88 -12.85
N VAL A 202 -1.34 -6.20 -13.56
CA VAL A 202 0.00 -6.36 -12.98
C VAL A 202 0.50 -5.06 -12.36
N MET A 203 0.26 -3.92 -13.00
CA MET A 203 0.66 -2.62 -12.47
C MET A 203 -0.10 -2.27 -11.19
N ILE A 204 -1.40 -2.51 -11.11
CA ILE A 204 -2.18 -2.33 -9.89
C ILE A 204 -1.64 -3.24 -8.78
N LEU A 205 -1.39 -4.51 -9.09
CA LEU A 205 -0.85 -5.48 -8.14
C LEU A 205 0.47 -5.02 -7.54
N LEU A 206 1.43 -4.65 -8.39
CA LEU A 206 2.81 -4.37 -7.96
C LEU A 206 3.01 -2.94 -7.45
N ALA A 207 2.31 -1.96 -8.02
CA ALA A 207 2.53 -0.56 -7.68
C ALA A 207 1.60 -0.05 -6.57
N THR A 208 0.44 -0.67 -6.36
CA THR A 208 -0.57 -0.20 -5.40
C THR A 208 -0.90 -1.29 -4.39
N ALA A 209 -1.61 -2.33 -4.81
CA ALA A 209 -2.22 -3.29 -3.91
C ALA A 209 -1.21 -3.98 -2.99
N LEU A 210 -0.13 -4.52 -3.55
CA LEU A 210 0.84 -5.29 -2.77
C LEU A 210 1.59 -4.42 -1.74
N THR A 211 1.90 -3.18 -2.09
CA THR A 211 2.59 -2.24 -1.19
C THR A 211 1.65 -1.74 -0.08
N GLU A 212 0.40 -1.44 -0.41
CA GLU A 212 -0.60 -1.01 0.56
C GLU A 212 -0.97 -2.16 1.51
N GLU A 213 -1.16 -3.38 0.99
CA GLU A 213 -1.45 -4.54 1.82
C GLU A 213 -0.25 -4.93 2.71
N LEU A 214 0.99 -4.80 2.20
CA LEU A 214 2.17 -5.01 3.04
C LEU A 214 2.16 -4.08 4.25
N PHE A 215 1.85 -2.80 4.05
CA PHE A 215 1.78 -1.86 5.14
C PHE A 215 0.58 -2.11 6.04
N CYS A 216 -0.62 -2.18 5.46
CA CYS A 216 -1.85 -2.28 6.24
C CYS A 216 -1.99 -3.66 6.91
N ARG A 217 -1.79 -4.77 6.16
CA ARG A 217 -1.98 -6.12 6.68
C ARG A 217 -0.70 -6.66 7.30
N GLY A 218 0.41 -6.52 6.58
CA GLY A 218 1.70 -6.96 7.07
C GLY A 218 2.12 -6.26 8.36
N VAL A 219 2.07 -4.94 8.41
CA VAL A 219 2.54 -4.17 9.58
C VAL A 219 1.41 -3.86 10.54
N VAL A 220 0.43 -3.04 10.14
CA VAL A 220 -0.58 -2.49 11.08
C VAL A 220 -1.47 -3.58 11.65
N GLN A 221 -2.09 -4.40 10.80
CA GLN A 221 -2.97 -5.49 11.26
C GLN A 221 -2.18 -6.54 12.06
N GLY A 222 -0.96 -6.87 11.60
CA GLY A 222 -0.09 -7.79 12.31
C GLY A 222 0.26 -7.30 13.72
N MET A 223 0.63 -6.03 13.88
CA MET A 223 0.88 -5.41 15.18
C MET A 223 -0.35 -5.46 16.08
N LEU A 224 -1.51 -5.02 15.56
CA LEU A 224 -2.76 -5.02 16.30
C LEU A 224 -3.17 -6.45 16.70
N SER A 225 -3.05 -7.43 15.80
CA SER A 225 -3.35 -8.83 16.09
C SER A 225 -2.48 -9.37 17.21
N SER A 226 -1.19 -9.03 17.23
CA SER A 226 -0.27 -9.45 18.29
C SER A 226 -0.61 -8.79 19.64
N CYS A 227 -1.00 -7.52 19.64
CA CYS A 227 -1.41 -6.82 20.86
C CYS A 227 -2.75 -7.28 21.40
N LEU A 228 -3.67 -7.65 20.51
CA LEU A 228 -5.04 -8.01 20.86
C LEU A 228 -5.27 -9.52 20.97
N GLN A 229 -4.25 -10.37 20.77
CA GLN A 229 -4.38 -11.83 20.71
C GLN A 229 -5.04 -12.45 21.97
N LYS A 230 -4.88 -11.82 23.14
CA LYS A 230 -5.49 -12.27 24.41
C LYS A 230 -6.93 -11.80 24.58
N ARG A 231 -7.45 -10.96 23.71
CA ARG A 231 -8.81 -10.44 23.77
C ARG A 231 -9.76 -11.35 22.99
N ARG A 232 -10.98 -11.59 23.55
CA ARG A 232 -12.00 -12.45 22.94
C ARG A 232 -12.29 -12.15 21.46
N PHE A 233 -12.28 -10.86 21.10
CA PHE A 233 -12.53 -10.36 19.73
C PHE A 233 -11.30 -9.73 19.10
N GLY A 234 -10.10 -10.09 19.57
CA GLY A 234 -8.85 -9.44 19.15
C GLY A 234 -8.62 -9.46 17.64
N THR A 235 -8.92 -10.58 16.98
CA THR A 235 -8.81 -10.71 15.52
C THR A 235 -9.79 -9.78 14.79
N VAL A 236 -11.04 -9.76 15.21
CA VAL A 236 -12.06 -8.88 14.59
C VAL A 236 -11.69 -7.42 14.78
N LEU A 237 -11.29 -7.04 16.00
CA LEU A 237 -10.86 -5.67 16.29
C LEU A 237 -9.64 -5.26 15.44
N SER A 238 -8.64 -6.14 15.29
CA SER A 238 -7.47 -5.83 14.47
C SER A 238 -7.84 -5.60 13.01
N ILE A 239 -8.70 -6.44 12.44
CA ILE A 239 -9.21 -6.27 11.07
C ILE A 239 -9.99 -4.96 10.96
N THR A 240 -10.94 -4.71 11.86
CA THR A 240 -11.81 -3.53 11.80
C THR A 240 -11.01 -2.23 11.93
N ILE A 241 -10.13 -2.13 12.94
CA ILE A 241 -9.31 -0.93 13.15
C ILE A 241 -8.41 -0.68 11.94
N THR A 242 -7.75 -1.72 11.42
CA THR A 242 -6.89 -1.56 10.24
C THR A 242 -7.69 -1.14 9.01
N SER A 243 -8.90 -1.67 8.85
CA SER A 243 -9.77 -1.32 7.71
C SER A 243 -10.30 0.11 7.80
N LEU A 244 -10.60 0.59 9.00
CA LEU A 244 -10.91 2.01 9.23
C LEU A 244 -9.72 2.90 8.89
N ILE A 245 -8.52 2.56 9.37
CA ILE A 245 -7.30 3.30 9.02
C ILE A 245 -7.11 3.33 7.50
N PHE A 246 -7.26 2.19 6.83
CA PHE A 246 -7.18 2.09 5.37
C PHE A 246 -8.22 2.99 4.68
N GLY A 247 -9.47 2.96 5.12
CA GLY A 247 -10.52 3.81 4.60
C GLY A 247 -10.23 5.29 4.77
N PHE A 248 -9.83 5.71 5.98
CA PHE A 248 -9.44 7.10 6.24
C PHE A 248 -8.27 7.58 5.39
N GLY A 249 -7.38 6.68 5.00
CA GLY A 249 -6.34 6.99 4.05
C GLY A 249 -6.83 7.49 2.71
N HIS A 250 -8.03 7.14 2.33
CA HIS A 250 -8.65 7.53 1.07
C HIS A 250 -9.48 8.82 1.15
N ILE A 251 -9.51 9.51 2.29
CA ILE A 251 -10.35 10.71 2.52
C ILE A 251 -10.10 11.84 1.51
N ARG A 252 -8.88 11.93 0.97
CA ARG A 252 -8.49 12.95 -0.01
C ARG A 252 -8.60 12.48 -1.46
N HIS A 253 -9.07 11.27 -1.70
CA HIS A 253 -9.31 10.82 -3.06
C HIS A 253 -10.39 11.68 -3.72
N ILE A 254 -10.03 12.23 -4.88
CA ILE A 254 -10.91 13.09 -5.67
C ILE A 254 -11.74 12.18 -6.56
N THR A 255 -13.03 12.10 -6.30
CA THR A 255 -13.98 11.55 -7.29
C THR A 255 -14.53 12.71 -8.11
N ARG A 256 -14.41 12.62 -9.43
CA ARG A 256 -15.18 13.49 -10.31
C ARG A 256 -16.64 13.09 -10.18
N ILE A 257 -17.46 13.95 -9.57
CA ILE A 257 -18.91 13.76 -9.57
C ILE A 257 -19.36 14.01 -11.03
N ALA A 258 -19.87 12.95 -11.66
CA ALA A 258 -20.38 13.04 -13.02
C ALA A 258 -21.51 14.10 -13.08
N GLY A 259 -21.43 15.02 -14.03
CA GLY A 259 -22.47 16.02 -14.28
C GLY A 259 -22.16 17.44 -13.80
N THR A 260 -21.05 17.70 -13.13
CA THR A 260 -20.61 19.06 -12.84
C THR A 260 -19.48 19.48 -13.77
N SER A 261 -19.74 20.44 -14.68
CA SER A 261 -18.75 21.06 -15.57
C SER A 261 -17.65 21.82 -14.82
N THR A 262 -17.91 22.19 -13.59
CA THR A 262 -16.96 22.74 -12.63
C THR A 262 -16.59 21.59 -11.68
N GLY A 263 -15.37 21.07 -11.80
CA GLY A 263 -14.89 19.99 -10.94
C GLY A 263 -14.94 20.40 -9.46
N HIS A 264 -16.10 20.25 -8.84
CA HIS A 264 -16.25 20.41 -7.40
C HIS A 264 -15.51 19.27 -6.72
N PHE A 265 -14.38 19.58 -6.13
CA PHE A 265 -13.65 18.69 -5.26
C PHE A 265 -14.43 18.53 -3.97
N SER A 266 -15.17 17.41 -3.82
CA SER A 266 -15.79 17.06 -2.54
C SER A 266 -14.69 16.56 -1.60
N PHE A 267 -14.27 17.44 -0.71
CA PHE A 267 -13.39 17.08 0.40
C PHE A 267 -14.11 17.42 1.72
N PRO A 268 -14.15 16.49 2.69
CA PRO A 268 -13.64 15.10 2.67
C PRO A 268 -14.58 14.15 1.89
N ASN A 269 -13.98 13.15 1.21
CA ASN A 269 -14.75 12.18 0.44
C ASN A 269 -15.17 10.98 1.32
N TRP A 270 -16.24 11.14 2.06
CA TRP A 270 -16.76 10.13 3.00
C TRP A 270 -17.23 8.85 2.34
N TRP A 271 -17.78 8.92 1.12
CA TRP A 271 -18.15 7.73 0.36
C TRP A 271 -16.92 6.88 0.02
N TYR A 272 -15.81 7.52 -0.36
CA TYR A 272 -14.58 6.79 -0.61
C TYR A 272 -14.07 6.12 0.67
N VAL A 273 -14.05 6.84 1.79
CA VAL A 273 -13.69 6.28 3.11
C VAL A 273 -14.55 5.07 3.45
N PHE A 274 -15.85 5.17 3.25
CA PHE A 274 -16.80 4.09 3.53
C PHE A 274 -16.52 2.85 2.66
N PHE A 275 -16.43 2.99 1.34
CA PHE A 275 -16.20 1.87 0.43
C PHE A 275 -14.81 1.27 0.59
N ALA A 276 -13.77 2.09 0.78
CA ALA A 276 -12.43 1.60 1.08
C ALA A 276 -12.38 0.85 2.42
N THR A 277 -13.14 1.27 3.44
CA THR A 277 -13.25 0.53 4.70
C THR A 277 -13.89 -0.85 4.48
N ILE A 278 -15.00 -0.92 3.73
CA ILE A 278 -15.66 -2.20 3.41
C ILE A 278 -14.71 -3.12 2.64
N ALA A 279 -14.05 -2.61 1.60
CA ALA A 279 -13.05 -3.35 0.85
C ALA A 279 -11.91 -3.83 1.76
N GLY A 280 -11.44 -2.95 2.62
CA GLY A 280 -10.43 -3.23 3.64
C GLY A 280 -10.81 -4.37 4.59
N LEU A 281 -12.07 -4.49 4.99
CA LEU A 281 -12.54 -5.63 5.80
C LEU A 281 -12.36 -6.96 5.05
N GLY A 282 -12.68 -6.99 3.76
CA GLY A 282 -12.47 -8.15 2.90
C GLY A 282 -10.99 -8.53 2.79
N TYR A 283 -10.11 -7.56 2.54
CA TYR A 283 -8.67 -7.80 2.44
C TYR A 283 -8.08 -8.30 3.76
N GLY A 284 -8.48 -7.68 4.88
CA GLY A 284 -8.04 -8.08 6.23
C GLY A 284 -8.53 -9.48 6.61
N TYR A 285 -9.75 -9.85 6.22
CA TYR A 285 -10.29 -11.20 6.40
C TYR A 285 -9.48 -12.23 5.61
N ILE A 286 -9.21 -11.99 4.33
CA ILE A 286 -8.39 -12.90 3.50
C ILE A 286 -6.99 -13.04 4.09
N TYR A 287 -6.32 -11.94 4.43
CA TYR A 287 -5.00 -11.99 5.06
C TYR A 287 -5.00 -12.83 6.33
N GLN A 288 -5.99 -12.65 7.19
CA GLN A 288 -6.05 -13.36 8.48
C GLN A 288 -6.41 -14.82 8.32
N SER A 289 -7.33 -15.16 7.43
CA SER A 289 -7.81 -16.53 7.25
C SER A 289 -6.83 -17.38 6.43
N ARG A 290 -6.15 -16.78 5.44
CA ARG A 290 -5.25 -17.49 4.54
C ARG A 290 -3.78 -17.38 4.93
N LYS A 291 -3.44 -16.47 5.84
CA LYS A 291 -2.04 -16.15 6.19
C LYS A 291 -1.21 -15.85 4.93
N SER A 292 -1.80 -15.10 4.00
CA SER A 292 -1.21 -14.80 2.70
C SER A 292 -1.42 -13.33 2.34
N LEU A 293 -0.33 -12.58 2.30
CA LEU A 293 -0.33 -11.19 1.84
C LEU A 293 -0.68 -11.12 0.36
N MET A 294 -0.19 -12.08 -0.42
CA MET A 294 -0.44 -12.14 -1.85
C MET A 294 -1.92 -12.37 -2.16
N ALA A 295 -2.62 -13.20 -1.38
CA ALA A 295 -4.05 -13.40 -1.54
C ALA A 295 -4.85 -12.12 -1.22
N ALA A 296 -4.47 -11.38 -0.17
CA ALA A 296 -5.08 -10.08 0.14
C ALA A 296 -4.83 -9.05 -0.97
N ALA A 297 -3.58 -8.97 -1.46
CA ALA A 297 -3.22 -8.07 -2.56
C ALA A 297 -3.93 -8.43 -3.87
N LEU A 298 -4.13 -9.72 -4.14
CA LEU A 298 -4.86 -10.17 -5.33
C LEU A 298 -6.34 -9.77 -5.26
N LEU A 299 -6.99 -9.91 -4.10
CA LEU A 299 -8.36 -9.43 -3.88
C LEU A 299 -8.44 -7.91 -4.06
N HIS A 300 -7.51 -7.17 -3.49
CA HIS A 300 -7.42 -5.71 -3.64
C HIS A 300 -7.25 -5.33 -5.12
N THR A 301 -6.29 -5.96 -5.81
CA THR A 301 -6.07 -5.75 -7.25
C THR A 301 -7.33 -6.02 -8.06
N ALA A 302 -8.07 -7.09 -7.76
CA ALA A 302 -9.31 -7.39 -8.46
C ALA A 302 -10.36 -6.28 -8.25
N VAL A 303 -10.56 -5.81 -7.02
CA VAL A 303 -11.51 -4.72 -6.72
C VAL A 303 -11.12 -3.45 -7.49
N ASP A 304 -9.87 -3.04 -7.42
CA ASP A 304 -9.39 -1.83 -8.11
C ASP A 304 -9.44 -1.95 -9.62
N PHE A 305 -9.07 -3.12 -10.15
CA PHE A 305 -9.09 -3.38 -11.59
C PHE A 305 -10.53 -3.27 -12.14
N PHE A 306 -11.49 -3.94 -11.51
CA PHE A 306 -12.89 -3.86 -11.92
C PHE A 306 -13.46 -2.46 -11.73
N TRP A 307 -13.06 -1.76 -10.66
CA TRP A 307 -13.41 -0.36 -10.46
C TRP A 307 -12.93 0.53 -11.62
N ILE A 308 -11.66 0.43 -11.99
CA ILE A 308 -11.06 1.25 -13.06
C ILE A 308 -11.70 0.94 -14.41
N VAL A 309 -11.92 -0.35 -14.68
CA VAL A 309 -12.40 -0.80 -16.00
C VAL A 309 -13.88 -0.48 -16.22
N PHE A 310 -14.72 -0.66 -15.21
CA PHE A 310 -16.18 -0.59 -15.35
C PHE A 310 -16.84 0.68 -14.81
N PHE A 311 -16.18 1.41 -13.90
CA PHE A 311 -16.82 2.52 -13.19
C PHE A 311 -16.04 3.84 -13.27
N ARG A 312 -14.83 3.83 -13.81
CA ARG A 312 -14.04 5.04 -13.97
C ARG A 312 -14.26 5.61 -15.39
N ASN A 313 -14.91 6.78 -15.47
CA ASN A 313 -15.07 7.55 -16.71
C ASN A 313 -13.85 8.41 -17.02
#